data_416f27417aab0d68e3072bab0131b080
#
_entry.id   416f27417aab0d68e3072bab0131b080
#
_cell.length_a   1.000
_cell.length_b   1.000
_cell.length_c   1.000
_cell.angle_alpha   90.00
_cell.angle_beta   90.00
_cell.angle_gamma   90.00
#
_symmetry.space_group_name_H-M   'P 1'
#
loop_
_entity.id
_entity.type
_entity.pdbx_description
1 polymer ?
#
loop_
_entity_poly.entity_id
_entity_poly.type
_entity_poly.pdbx_seq_one_letter_code
_entity_poly.pdbx_strand_id
1 'polypeptide(L)'
;MRNEMHLQFSALSQNESFARVTVAAFVAQLDPTMDELTEIKTVVSEAVTNAIIHGYNNDPNGIVYISVVIEDGVVHLTIKDEGVGIANIEEARQPLFTTKPELERSGMGFTIMENFMDEVIVQSEVNKGTTVYLKKYITKSKALCN
;
A
#
# COMPACT_ATOMS: atom_id res chain seq x y z
N MET A 1 -12.20 18.92 5.55
CA MET A 1 -12.75 17.69 6.13
C MET A 1 -11.63 16.69 6.33
N ARG A 2 -11.56 16.09 7.50
CA ARG A 2 -10.62 15.03 7.78
C ARG A 2 -11.40 13.77 8.18
N ASN A 3 -11.06 12.66 7.58
CA ASN A 3 -11.67 11.37 7.91
C ASN A 3 -10.60 10.30 7.94
N GLU A 4 -10.73 9.31 8.80
CA GLU A 4 -9.74 8.24 8.87
C GLU A 4 -10.39 6.88 9.09
N MET A 5 -9.70 5.86 8.61
CA MET A 5 -10.16 4.49 8.70
C MET A 5 -8.96 3.59 9.02
N HIS A 6 -9.20 2.61 9.88
CA HIS A 6 -8.19 1.59 10.22
C HIS A 6 -8.77 0.23 9.94
N LEU A 7 -7.96 -0.64 9.37
CA LEU A 7 -8.35 -1.98 8.96
C LEU A 7 -7.23 -2.94 9.29
N GLN A 8 -7.57 -4.10 9.83
CA GLN A 8 -6.59 -5.16 9.99
C GLN A 8 -7.21 -6.49 9.60
N PHE A 9 -6.39 -7.40 9.08
CA PHE A 9 -6.87 -8.69 8.61
C PHE A 9 -5.73 -9.71 8.58
N SER A 10 -6.11 -10.99 8.53
CA SER A 10 -5.16 -12.09 8.43
C SER A 10 -4.40 -12.05 7.11
N ALA A 11 -3.13 -12.44 7.15
CA ALA A 11 -2.24 -12.43 5.98
C ALA A 11 -2.58 -13.56 5.00
N LEU A 12 -3.78 -13.51 4.47
CA LEU A 12 -4.28 -14.45 3.48
C LEU A 12 -4.46 -13.72 2.16
N SER A 13 -4.03 -14.34 1.06
CA SER A 13 -4.11 -13.71 -0.26
C SER A 13 -5.54 -13.34 -0.65
N GLN A 14 -6.55 -14.06 -0.15
CA GLN A 14 -7.95 -13.73 -0.38
C GLN A 14 -8.32 -12.34 0.15
N ASN A 15 -7.61 -11.86 1.19
CA ASN A 15 -7.90 -10.58 1.81
C ASN A 15 -7.33 -9.39 1.06
N GLU A 16 -6.47 -9.62 0.07
CA GLU A 16 -5.93 -8.54 -0.77
C GLU A 16 -7.06 -7.83 -1.50
N SER A 17 -7.95 -8.58 -2.13
CA SER A 17 -9.08 -8.01 -2.86
C SER A 17 -10.01 -7.22 -1.94
N PHE A 18 -10.29 -7.74 -0.76
CA PHE A 18 -11.09 -7.06 0.25
C PHE A 18 -10.46 -5.72 0.66
N ALA A 19 -9.16 -5.73 0.91
CA ALA A 19 -8.43 -4.52 1.31
C ALA A 19 -8.48 -3.47 0.20
N ARG A 20 -8.22 -3.87 -1.03
CA ARG A 20 -8.22 -2.99 -2.19
C ARG A 20 -9.57 -2.31 -2.38
N VAL A 21 -10.64 -3.08 -2.32
CA VAL A 21 -12.00 -2.55 -2.50
C VAL A 21 -12.38 -1.62 -1.35
N THR A 22 -12.04 -2.00 -0.12
CA THR A 22 -12.35 -1.21 1.07
C THR A 22 -11.66 0.14 1.04
N VAL A 23 -10.37 0.17 0.72
CA VAL A 23 -9.62 1.43 0.62
C VAL A 23 -10.17 2.30 -0.51
N ALA A 24 -10.46 1.70 -1.67
CA ALA A 24 -11.03 2.43 -2.79
C ALA A 24 -12.38 3.07 -2.42
N ALA A 25 -13.24 2.33 -1.73
CA ALA A 25 -14.53 2.85 -1.30
C ALA A 25 -14.38 4.04 -0.34
N PHE A 26 -13.39 3.97 0.54
CA PHE A 26 -13.12 5.06 1.47
C PHE A 26 -12.60 6.31 0.76
N VAL A 27 -11.63 6.12 -0.14
CA VAL A 27 -11.02 7.21 -0.91
C VAL A 27 -12.00 7.85 -1.89
N ALA A 28 -13.03 7.11 -2.31
CA ALA A 28 -14.05 7.62 -3.21
C ALA A 28 -14.75 8.89 -2.67
N GLN A 29 -14.69 9.14 -1.36
CA GLN A 29 -15.23 10.35 -0.74
C GLN A 29 -14.57 11.63 -1.28
N LEU A 30 -13.34 11.53 -1.78
CA LEU A 30 -12.62 12.66 -2.36
C LEU A 30 -12.96 12.87 -3.85
N ASP A 31 -13.84 12.05 -4.39
CA ASP A 31 -14.27 12.12 -5.79
C ASP A 31 -13.08 12.08 -6.76
N PRO A 32 -12.24 11.04 -6.66
CA PRO A 32 -11.07 10.90 -7.53
C PRO A 32 -11.48 10.58 -8.97
N THR A 33 -10.56 10.81 -9.91
CA THR A 33 -10.74 10.32 -11.27
C THR A 33 -10.66 8.79 -11.27
N MET A 34 -11.13 8.17 -12.34
CA MET A 34 -11.05 6.72 -12.50
C MET A 34 -9.60 6.24 -12.48
N ASP A 35 -8.69 6.99 -13.12
CA ASP A 35 -7.27 6.67 -13.14
C ASP A 35 -6.67 6.74 -11.74
N GLU A 36 -6.98 7.79 -10.98
CA GLU A 36 -6.50 7.93 -9.61
C GLU A 36 -6.96 6.78 -8.73
N LEU A 37 -8.22 6.40 -8.87
CA LEU A 37 -8.78 5.30 -8.09
C LEU A 37 -8.12 3.97 -8.44
N THR A 38 -7.88 3.72 -9.73
CA THR A 38 -7.20 2.52 -10.21
C THR A 38 -5.76 2.47 -9.70
N GLU A 39 -5.07 3.60 -9.71
CA GLU A 39 -3.70 3.69 -9.19
C GLU A 39 -3.65 3.37 -7.70
N ILE A 40 -4.58 3.90 -6.92
CA ILE A 40 -4.67 3.60 -5.48
C ILE A 40 -4.94 2.11 -5.25
N LYS A 41 -5.87 1.53 -6.00
CA LYS A 41 -6.16 0.09 -5.89
C LYS A 41 -4.95 -0.77 -6.20
N THR A 42 -4.20 -0.40 -7.24
CA THR A 42 -2.98 -1.12 -7.63
C THR A 42 -1.92 -1.03 -6.54
N VAL A 43 -1.73 0.14 -5.97
CA VAL A 43 -0.76 0.35 -4.88
C VAL A 43 -1.13 -0.47 -3.65
N VAL A 44 -2.39 -0.50 -3.27
CA VAL A 44 -2.85 -1.32 -2.15
C VAL A 44 -2.58 -2.80 -2.40
N SER A 45 -2.89 -3.27 -3.61
CA SER A 45 -2.62 -4.66 -3.99
C SER A 45 -1.14 -5.01 -3.84
N GLU A 46 -0.27 -4.14 -4.35
CA GLU A 46 1.19 -4.39 -4.29
C GLU A 46 1.69 -4.38 -2.85
N ALA A 47 1.28 -3.41 -2.06
CA ALA A 47 1.75 -3.30 -0.67
C ALA A 47 1.23 -4.45 0.20
N VAL A 48 -0.03 -4.83 0.04
CA VAL A 48 -0.61 -5.97 0.78
C VAL A 48 0.05 -7.27 0.37
N THR A 49 0.25 -7.48 -0.92
CA THR A 49 0.93 -8.67 -1.43
C THR A 49 2.35 -8.77 -0.86
N ASN A 50 3.08 -7.65 -0.83
CA ASN A 50 4.41 -7.62 -0.24
C ASN A 50 4.39 -8.01 1.24
N ALA A 51 3.42 -7.51 2.00
CA ALA A 51 3.29 -7.85 3.41
C ALA A 51 3.02 -9.35 3.60
N ILE A 52 2.12 -9.92 2.81
CA ILE A 52 1.74 -11.32 2.91
C ILE A 52 2.87 -12.25 2.48
N ILE A 53 3.46 -12.02 1.31
CA ILE A 53 4.45 -12.91 0.72
C ILE A 53 5.84 -12.69 1.34
N HIS A 54 6.30 -11.45 1.37
CA HIS A 54 7.67 -11.15 1.82
C HIS A 54 7.76 -10.86 3.31
N GLY A 55 6.74 -10.24 3.89
CA GLY A 55 6.70 -9.98 5.32
C GLY A 55 6.46 -11.24 6.13
N TYR A 56 5.43 -11.96 5.79
CA TYR A 56 4.97 -13.10 6.59
C TYR A 56 5.22 -14.49 5.96
N ASN A 57 5.82 -14.56 4.79
CA ASN A 57 6.06 -15.85 4.10
C ASN A 57 4.77 -16.67 3.96
N ASN A 58 3.65 -16.00 3.68
CA ASN A 58 2.33 -16.62 3.55
C ASN A 58 1.82 -17.28 4.84
N ASP A 59 2.32 -16.86 6.01
CA ASP A 59 1.82 -17.36 7.28
C ASP A 59 0.48 -16.70 7.61
N PRO A 60 -0.64 -17.47 7.66
CA PRO A 60 -1.96 -16.89 7.90
C PRO A 60 -2.15 -16.33 9.31
N ASN A 61 -1.22 -16.60 10.22
CA ASN A 61 -1.25 -16.04 11.57
C ASN A 61 -0.74 -14.59 11.60
N GLY A 62 -0.10 -14.13 10.53
CA GLY A 62 0.31 -12.73 10.43
C GLY A 62 -0.90 -11.82 10.26
N ILE A 63 -0.75 -10.56 10.69
CA ILE A 63 -1.81 -9.55 10.54
C ILE A 63 -1.26 -8.39 9.72
N VAL A 64 -2.02 -7.98 8.73
CA VAL A 64 -1.72 -6.79 7.92
C VAL A 64 -2.57 -5.65 8.45
N TYR A 65 -1.95 -4.49 8.69
CA TYR A 65 -2.61 -3.30 9.20
C TYR A 65 -2.63 -2.23 8.12
N ILE A 66 -3.80 -1.64 7.87
CA ILE A 66 -3.95 -0.54 6.92
C ILE A 66 -4.60 0.63 7.64
N SER A 67 -4.07 1.82 7.43
CA SER A 67 -4.67 3.06 7.89
C SER A 67 -4.79 4.00 6.70
N VAL A 68 -5.92 4.67 6.57
CA VAL A 68 -6.13 5.69 5.56
C VAL A 68 -6.64 6.95 6.22
N VAL A 69 -5.98 8.05 5.96
CA VAL A 69 -6.44 9.38 6.38
C VAL A 69 -6.66 10.20 5.11
N ILE A 70 -7.83 10.79 4.99
CA ILE A 70 -8.12 11.74 3.91
C ILE A 70 -8.32 13.12 4.54
N GLU A 71 -7.62 14.11 4.01
CA GLU A 71 -7.67 15.48 4.52
C GLU A 71 -7.24 16.44 3.44
N ASP A 72 -8.05 17.46 3.20
CA ASP A 72 -7.75 18.55 2.23
C ASP A 72 -7.36 18.04 0.84
N GLY A 73 -8.06 17.02 0.37
CA GLY A 73 -7.83 16.45 -0.95
C GLY A 73 -6.60 15.53 -1.04
N VAL A 74 -6.03 15.16 0.10
CA VAL A 74 -4.84 14.30 0.15
C VAL A 74 -5.19 12.98 0.78
N VAL A 75 -4.69 11.89 0.17
CA VAL A 75 -4.79 10.54 0.74
C VAL A 75 -3.47 10.18 1.39
N HIS A 76 -3.51 9.84 2.67
CA HIS A 76 -2.38 9.29 3.41
C HIS A 76 -2.70 7.83 3.70
N LEU A 77 -1.93 6.94 3.12
CA LEU A 77 -2.14 5.50 3.22
C LEU A 77 -0.94 4.86 3.90
N THR A 78 -1.19 4.05 4.92
CA THR A 78 -0.14 3.35 5.65
C THR A 78 -0.46 1.86 5.63
N ILE A 79 0.51 1.04 5.23
CA ILE A 79 0.36 -0.41 5.22
C ILE A 79 1.53 -1.00 6.01
N LYS A 80 1.20 -1.77 7.04
CA LYS A 80 2.17 -2.27 8.00
C LYS A 80 2.06 -3.78 8.17
N ASP A 81 3.21 -4.44 8.27
CA ASP A 81 3.30 -5.81 8.74
C ASP A 81 4.32 -5.90 9.88
N GLU A 82 4.23 -6.97 10.66
CA GLU A 82 5.15 -7.27 11.74
C GLU A 82 5.95 -8.53 11.41
N GLY A 83 6.32 -8.67 10.15
CA GLY A 83 7.02 -9.83 9.62
C GLY A 83 8.53 -9.73 9.73
N VAL A 84 9.22 -10.31 8.74
CA VAL A 84 10.68 -10.46 8.78
C VAL A 84 11.44 -9.16 8.53
N GLY A 85 10.79 -8.16 7.97
CA GLY A 85 11.43 -6.89 7.64
C GLY A 85 12.30 -6.98 6.39
N ILE A 86 12.89 -5.83 6.03
CA ILE A 86 13.74 -5.68 4.86
C ILE A 86 15.11 -5.23 5.33
N ALA A 87 16.15 -6.02 5.01
CA ALA A 87 17.52 -5.71 5.43
C ALA A 87 18.11 -4.53 4.65
N ASN A 88 17.79 -4.44 3.36
CA ASN A 88 18.29 -3.38 2.50
C ASN A 88 17.12 -2.78 1.70
N ILE A 89 16.60 -1.66 2.18
CA ILE A 89 15.44 -1.00 1.59
C ILE A 89 15.76 -0.46 0.19
N GLU A 90 16.95 0.10 -0.01
CA GLU A 90 17.32 0.64 -1.32
C GLU A 90 17.36 -0.45 -2.38
N GLU A 91 17.91 -1.61 -2.06
CA GLU A 91 17.92 -2.77 -2.96
C GLU A 91 16.50 -3.26 -3.23
N ALA A 92 15.66 -3.34 -2.19
CA ALA A 92 14.29 -3.81 -2.32
C ALA A 92 13.44 -2.90 -3.23
N ARG A 93 13.78 -1.62 -3.33
CA ARG A 93 13.09 -0.66 -4.18
C ARG A 93 13.55 -0.69 -5.63
N GLN A 94 14.61 -1.43 -5.95
CA GLN A 94 15.08 -1.56 -7.34
C GLN A 94 14.06 -2.33 -8.17
N PRO A 95 13.89 -1.95 -9.45
CA PRO A 95 13.02 -2.70 -10.34
C PRO A 95 13.42 -4.17 -10.41
N LEU A 96 12.42 -5.06 -10.46
CA LEU A 96 12.58 -6.50 -10.59
C LEU A 96 13.16 -7.21 -9.37
N PHE A 97 13.46 -6.48 -8.28
CA PHE A 97 13.91 -7.13 -7.05
C PHE A 97 12.75 -7.92 -6.40
N THR A 98 13.02 -9.14 -5.98
CA THR A 98 12.10 -9.92 -5.16
C THR A 98 12.85 -11.03 -4.43
N THR A 99 12.42 -11.35 -3.21
CA THR A 99 12.93 -12.48 -2.43
C THR A 99 12.21 -13.79 -2.79
N LYS A 100 11.09 -13.69 -3.52
CA LYS A 100 10.23 -14.81 -3.90
C LYS A 100 9.82 -14.70 -5.38
N PRO A 101 10.77 -14.84 -6.33
CA PRO A 101 10.47 -14.63 -7.75
C PRO A 101 9.31 -15.48 -8.27
N GLU A 102 9.19 -16.68 -7.75
CA GLU A 102 8.15 -17.62 -8.20
C GLU A 102 6.73 -17.24 -7.75
N LEU A 103 6.61 -16.36 -6.77
CA LEU A 103 5.32 -15.92 -6.22
C LEU A 103 4.93 -14.52 -6.67
N GLU A 104 5.89 -13.72 -7.09
CA GLU A 104 5.67 -12.34 -7.51
C GLU A 104 5.60 -12.25 -9.02
N ARG A 105 4.52 -11.66 -9.53
CA ARG A 105 4.28 -11.62 -10.97
C ARG A 105 5.19 -10.65 -11.71
N SER A 106 5.40 -9.47 -11.15
CA SER A 106 6.09 -8.39 -11.86
C SER A 106 7.47 -8.06 -11.30
N GLY A 107 7.70 -8.28 -10.01
CA GLY A 107 8.91 -7.83 -9.32
C GLY A 107 9.03 -6.30 -9.29
N MET A 108 7.93 -5.58 -9.49
CA MET A 108 7.92 -4.13 -9.65
C MET A 108 7.15 -3.40 -8.55
N GLY A 109 6.88 -4.07 -7.42
CA GLY A 109 6.02 -3.55 -6.37
C GLY A 109 6.32 -2.13 -5.93
N PHE A 110 7.55 -1.84 -5.49
CA PHE A 110 7.91 -0.48 -5.05
C PHE A 110 8.00 0.50 -6.21
N THR A 111 8.43 0.04 -7.38
CA THR A 111 8.46 0.88 -8.58
C THR A 111 7.05 1.34 -8.95
N ILE A 112 6.08 0.44 -8.90
CA ILE A 112 4.68 0.77 -9.17
C ILE A 112 4.16 1.79 -8.15
N MET A 113 4.45 1.59 -6.88
CA MET A 113 4.06 2.54 -5.83
C MET A 113 4.64 3.93 -6.08
N GLU A 114 5.92 3.98 -6.41
CA GLU A 114 6.61 5.25 -6.67
C GLU A 114 6.08 5.96 -7.91
N ASN A 115 5.66 5.20 -8.93
CA ASN A 115 5.08 5.79 -10.13
C ASN A 115 3.68 6.38 -9.90
N PHE A 116 2.89 5.75 -9.05
CA PHE A 116 1.49 6.11 -8.85
C PHE A 116 1.23 7.02 -7.68
N MET A 117 2.17 7.13 -6.74
CA MET A 117 2.00 7.96 -5.55
C MET A 117 2.92 9.17 -5.61
N ASP A 118 2.51 10.24 -4.94
CA ASP A 118 3.32 11.47 -4.87
C ASP A 118 4.48 11.31 -3.89
N GLU A 119 4.34 10.43 -2.90
CA GLU A 119 5.40 10.17 -1.93
C GLU A 119 5.31 8.71 -1.45
N VAL A 120 6.45 8.05 -1.35
CA VAL A 120 6.57 6.70 -0.80
C VAL A 120 7.71 6.68 0.21
N ILE A 121 7.39 6.34 1.45
CA ILE A 121 8.38 6.21 2.52
C ILE A 121 8.30 4.79 3.07
N VAL A 122 9.41 4.09 3.09
CA VAL A 122 9.49 2.72 3.62
C VAL A 122 10.36 2.71 4.86
N GLN A 123 9.80 2.20 5.95
CA GLN A 123 10.53 2.00 7.21
C GLN A 123 10.48 0.51 7.53
N SER A 124 11.63 -0.08 7.78
CA SER A 124 11.70 -1.51 8.05
C SER A 124 12.83 -1.82 8.99
N GLU A 125 12.62 -2.84 9.80
CA GLU A 125 13.63 -3.35 10.72
C GLU A 125 13.57 -4.88 10.69
N VAL A 126 14.72 -5.52 10.52
CA VAL A 126 14.81 -6.97 10.44
C VAL A 126 14.17 -7.60 11.67
N ASN A 127 13.30 -8.59 11.46
CA ASN A 127 12.54 -9.32 12.48
C ASN A 127 11.49 -8.47 13.23
N LYS A 128 11.24 -7.24 12.81
CA LYS A 128 10.19 -6.39 13.40
C LYS A 128 9.10 -5.99 12.43
N GLY A 129 9.40 -6.03 11.13
CA GLY A 129 8.42 -5.77 10.11
C GLY A 129 8.70 -4.55 9.27
N THR A 130 7.72 -4.20 8.44
CA THR A 130 7.82 -3.12 7.46
C THR A 130 6.58 -2.24 7.52
N THR A 131 6.79 -0.94 7.43
CA THR A 131 5.70 0.03 7.29
C THR A 131 5.95 0.85 6.03
N VAL A 132 4.95 0.91 5.16
CA VAL A 132 5.00 1.71 3.94
C VAL A 132 4.02 2.87 4.10
N TYR A 133 4.53 4.10 3.98
CA TYR A 133 3.72 5.32 4.01
C TYR A 133 3.61 5.86 2.60
N LEU A 134 2.39 6.12 2.16
CA LEU A 134 2.10 6.52 0.80
C LEU A 134 1.21 7.76 0.82
N LYS A 135 1.49 8.71 -0.07
CA LYS A 135 0.73 9.96 -0.12
C LYS A 135 0.36 10.26 -1.56
N LYS A 136 -0.89 10.65 -1.76
CA LYS A 136 -1.38 11.02 -3.09
C LYS A 136 -2.30 12.22 -3.02
N TYR A 137 -2.03 13.22 -3.86
CA TYR A 137 -2.90 14.38 -4.03
C TYR A 137 -3.97 14.04 -5.07
N ILE A 138 -5.23 14.25 -4.71
CA ILE A 138 -6.34 13.95 -5.61
C ILE A 138 -6.60 15.18 -6.50
N THR A 139 -6.37 15.01 -7.78
CA THR A 139 -6.39 16.07 -8.78
C THR A 139 -7.75 16.78 -8.86
N LYS A 140 -8.84 16.03 -8.78
CA LYS A 140 -10.18 16.62 -8.86
C LYS A 140 -10.45 17.59 -7.72
N SER A 141 -9.99 17.27 -6.50
CA SER A 141 -10.11 18.18 -5.37
C SER A 141 -9.31 19.45 -5.60
N LYS A 142 -8.12 19.34 -6.22
CA LYS A 142 -7.33 20.51 -6.58
C LYS A 142 -8.04 21.37 -7.64
N ALA A 143 -8.66 20.72 -8.64
CA ALA A 143 -9.36 21.41 -9.70
C ALA A 143 -10.55 22.22 -9.16
N LEU A 144 -11.23 21.71 -8.13
CA LEU A 144 -12.35 22.41 -7.51
C LEU A 144 -11.94 23.66 -6.74
N CYS A 145 -10.66 23.79 -6.43
CA CYS A 145 -10.13 24.95 -5.71
C CYS A 145 -9.76 26.11 -6.64
N ASN A 146 -9.87 25.92 -7.95
CA ASN A 146 -9.53 26.95 -8.95
C ASN A 146 -10.68 27.93 -9.21
#